data_7fb7725ba4fbcfe8a4e3e9120f884ec0
#
_entry.id   7fb7725ba4fbcfe8a4e3e9120f884ec0
#
_cell.length_a   1.000
_cell.length_b   1.000
_cell.length_c   1.000
_cell.angle_alpha   90.00
_cell.angle_beta   90.00
_cell.angle_gamma   90.00
#
_symmetry.space_group_name_H-M   'P 1'
#
loop_
_entity.id
_entity.type
_entity.pdbx_description
1 polymer ?
#
loop_
_entity_poly.entity_id
_entity_poly.type
_entity_poly.pdbx_seq_one_letter_code
_entity_poly.pdbx_strand_id
1 'polypeptide(L)'
;VILLGAPLSAGEHLDEVLEGKREELRRLARRLELMPSHDSLYLLRNVLAAPRLMYILRTAPCTDSPVLPLFDATIRESLSATLNVDLGDDRWTQASLPVRWGGLGVRSVVSLAPSAYLASAASTAALTSTLLPARLRSIEDSGIAVSIPA
;
A
#
# COMPACT_ATOMS: atom_id res chain seq x y z
N VAL A 1 12.95 11.97 8.88
CA VAL A 1 12.28 12.05 10.19
C VAL A 1 11.14 11.04 10.23
N ILE A 2 11.07 10.24 11.29
CA ILE A 2 9.96 9.29 11.55
C ILE A 2 9.07 9.88 12.63
N LEU A 3 7.77 9.94 12.39
CA LEU A 3 6.77 10.32 13.38
C LEU A 3 5.74 9.20 13.53
N LEU A 4 5.54 8.74 14.76
CA LEU A 4 4.60 7.66 15.09
C LEU A 4 4.77 6.39 14.20
N GLY A 5 6.00 6.10 13.81
CA GLY A 5 6.33 4.93 13.00
C GLY A 5 6.16 5.11 11.49
N ALA A 6 5.82 6.33 11.01
CA ALA A 6 5.78 6.66 9.59
C ALA A 6 6.84 7.71 9.21
N PRO A 7 7.49 7.58 8.04
CA PRO A 7 8.32 8.65 7.48
C PRO A 7 7.43 9.83 7.04
N LEU A 8 7.87 11.07 7.35
CA LEU A 8 7.11 12.28 7.05
C LEU A 8 7.28 12.80 5.62
N SER A 9 8.30 12.33 4.91
CA SER A 9 8.63 12.81 3.56
C SER A 9 8.88 11.64 2.62
N ALA A 10 8.60 11.86 1.34
CA ALA A 10 9.07 10.99 0.28
C ALA A 10 10.60 10.97 0.20
N GLY A 11 11.18 9.96 -0.43
CA GLY A 11 12.60 9.81 -0.68
C GLY A 11 13.20 8.54 -0.06
N GLU A 12 14.53 8.48 -0.08
CA GLU A 12 15.32 7.28 0.27
C GLU A 12 14.90 6.62 1.59
N HIS A 13 14.65 7.41 2.63
CA HIS A 13 14.24 6.88 3.92
C HIS A 13 12.85 6.20 3.92
N LEU A 14 11.91 6.70 3.11
CA LEU A 14 10.62 6.03 2.89
C LEU A 14 10.82 4.71 2.16
N ASP A 15 11.68 4.71 1.14
CA ASP A 15 11.99 3.53 0.35
C ASP A 15 12.68 2.45 1.20
N GLU A 16 13.58 2.82 2.11
CA GLU A 16 14.18 1.91 3.08
C GLU A 16 13.13 1.24 3.99
N VAL A 17 12.16 2.02 4.50
CA VAL A 17 11.08 1.49 5.33
C VAL A 17 10.20 0.54 4.55
N LEU A 18 9.84 0.88 3.31
CA LEU A 18 9.05 0.04 2.42
C LEU A 18 9.79 -1.25 2.05
N GLU A 19 11.11 -1.15 1.77
CA GLU A 19 11.95 -2.31 1.49
C GLU A 19 12.03 -3.25 2.69
N GLY A 20 12.18 -2.71 3.90
CA GLY A 20 12.12 -3.50 5.13
C GLY A 20 10.81 -4.27 5.27
N LYS A 21 9.67 -3.65 4.88
CA LYS A 21 8.37 -4.31 4.87
C LYS A 21 8.26 -5.38 3.78
N ARG A 22 8.86 -5.14 2.61
CA ARG A 22 8.92 -6.12 1.53
C ARG A 22 9.71 -7.36 1.93
N GLU A 23 10.86 -7.18 2.55
CA GLU A 23 11.69 -8.30 3.02
C GLU A 23 10.99 -9.09 4.13
N GLU A 24 10.26 -8.40 5.01
CA GLU A 24 9.41 -9.06 6.00
C GLU A 24 8.30 -9.90 5.34
N LEU A 25 7.65 -9.37 4.30
CA LEU A 25 6.67 -10.11 3.50
C LEU A 25 7.29 -11.37 2.88
N ARG A 26 8.47 -11.27 2.27
CA ARG A 26 9.18 -12.42 1.69
C ARG A 26 9.44 -13.53 2.71
N ARG A 27 9.88 -13.16 3.91
CA ARG A 27 10.10 -14.15 4.99
C ARG A 27 8.81 -14.84 5.42
N LEU A 28 7.71 -14.10 5.47
CA LEU A 28 6.41 -14.64 5.84
C LEU A 28 5.79 -15.46 4.72
N ALA A 29 5.97 -15.05 3.45
CA ALA A 29 5.52 -15.79 2.28
C ALA A 29 6.07 -17.24 2.25
N ARG A 30 7.36 -17.42 2.55
CA ARG A 30 7.97 -18.75 2.66
C ARG A 30 7.31 -19.65 3.73
N ARG A 31 6.74 -19.05 4.78
CA ARG A 31 6.01 -19.79 5.81
C ARG A 31 4.60 -20.15 5.35
N LEU A 32 4.00 -19.32 4.50
CA LEU A 32 2.69 -19.63 3.91
C LEU A 32 2.74 -20.87 3.02
N GLU A 33 3.87 -21.14 2.36
CA GLU A 33 4.05 -22.33 1.53
C GLU A 33 3.93 -23.66 2.31
N LEU A 34 4.14 -23.60 3.63
CA LEU A 34 4.00 -24.74 4.53
C LEU A 34 2.58 -24.96 5.05
N MET A 35 1.64 -24.11 4.68
CA MET A 35 0.26 -24.11 5.17
C MET A 35 -0.70 -24.55 4.06
N PRO A 36 -1.91 -25.00 4.41
CA PRO A 36 -2.96 -25.22 3.42
C PRO A 36 -3.24 -23.97 2.60
N SER A 37 -3.41 -24.11 1.28
CA SER A 37 -3.57 -22.97 0.35
C SER A 37 -4.71 -22.03 0.74
N HIS A 38 -5.79 -22.55 1.32
CA HIS A 38 -6.92 -21.75 1.79
C HIS A 38 -6.52 -20.79 2.92
N ASP A 39 -5.80 -21.29 3.92
CA ASP A 39 -5.35 -20.50 5.07
C ASP A 39 -4.27 -19.50 4.63
N SER A 40 -3.37 -19.93 3.74
CA SER A 40 -2.33 -19.08 3.16
C SER A 40 -2.94 -17.91 2.37
N LEU A 41 -3.96 -18.18 1.54
CA LEU A 41 -4.66 -17.14 0.80
C LEU A 41 -5.37 -16.16 1.75
N TYR A 42 -6.01 -16.68 2.80
CA TYR A 42 -6.68 -15.86 3.80
C TYR A 42 -5.69 -14.92 4.49
N LEU A 43 -4.55 -15.42 4.95
CA LEU A 43 -3.52 -14.63 5.62
C LEU A 43 -2.85 -13.64 4.66
N LEU A 44 -2.53 -14.05 3.45
CA LEU A 44 -1.94 -13.19 2.43
C LEU A 44 -2.84 -11.98 2.17
N ARG A 45 -4.12 -12.24 1.89
CA ARG A 45 -5.10 -11.22 1.56
C ARG A 45 -5.40 -10.26 2.71
N ASN A 46 -5.63 -10.78 3.93
CA ASN A 46 -6.20 -10.00 5.03
C ASN A 46 -5.15 -9.44 6.00
N VAL A 47 -3.91 -9.94 5.94
CA VAL A 47 -2.87 -9.58 6.91
C VAL A 47 -1.58 -9.11 6.25
N LEU A 48 -1.07 -9.85 5.27
CA LEU A 48 0.31 -9.71 4.82
C LEU A 48 0.49 -8.80 3.61
N ALA A 49 -0.47 -8.76 2.68
CA ALA A 49 -0.38 -7.94 1.47
C ALA A 49 -0.64 -6.45 1.77
N ALA A 50 -1.58 -5.82 1.09
CA ALA A 50 -1.91 -4.41 1.25
C ALA A 50 -2.20 -3.97 2.71
N PRO A 51 -2.86 -4.77 3.58
CA PRO A 51 -3.14 -4.33 4.95
C PRO A 51 -1.89 -3.98 5.75
N ARG A 52 -0.76 -4.66 5.49
CA ARG A 52 0.51 -4.42 6.18
C ARG A 52 1.14 -3.08 5.85
N LEU A 53 0.89 -2.55 4.66
CA LEU A 53 1.36 -1.23 4.24
C LEU A 53 0.32 -0.13 4.48
N MET A 54 -0.92 -0.46 4.82
CA MET A 54 -2.03 0.50 4.86
C MET A 54 -1.72 1.74 5.71
N TYR A 55 -1.02 1.57 6.82
CA TYR A 55 -0.63 2.70 7.66
C TYR A 55 0.31 3.65 6.91
N ILE A 56 1.37 3.13 6.28
CA ILE A 56 2.33 3.93 5.53
C ILE A 56 1.66 4.56 4.32
N LEU A 57 0.84 3.80 3.57
CA LEU A 57 0.11 4.30 2.39
C LEU A 57 -0.83 5.48 2.73
N ARG A 58 -1.34 5.54 3.96
CA ARG A 58 -2.24 6.60 4.42
C ARG A 58 -1.52 7.81 5.01
N THR A 59 -0.28 7.64 5.46
CA THR A 59 0.44 8.67 6.22
C THR A 59 1.62 9.27 5.47
N ALA A 60 2.11 8.61 4.42
CA ALA A 60 3.25 9.07 3.65
C ALA A 60 2.93 9.11 2.13
N PRO A 61 3.46 10.11 1.39
CA PRO A 61 3.27 10.22 -0.05
C PRO A 61 4.19 9.24 -0.79
N CYS A 62 3.79 7.96 -0.85
CA CYS A 62 4.60 6.88 -1.41
C CYS A 62 4.25 6.50 -2.85
N THR A 63 3.36 7.25 -3.53
CA THR A 63 2.88 6.96 -4.89
C THR A 63 4.00 6.73 -5.90
N ASP A 64 5.07 7.55 -5.81
CA ASP A 64 6.19 7.51 -6.76
C ASP A 64 7.36 6.62 -6.28
N SER A 65 7.19 5.89 -5.18
CA SER A 65 8.22 5.00 -4.66
C SER A 65 8.46 3.81 -5.60
N PRO A 66 9.72 3.57 -6.02
CA PRO A 66 10.05 2.42 -6.86
C PRO A 66 9.89 1.08 -6.14
N VAL A 67 9.72 1.10 -4.82
CA VAL A 67 9.55 -0.12 -4.01
C VAL A 67 8.14 -0.68 -4.09
N LEU A 68 7.11 0.15 -4.35
CA LEU A 68 5.72 -0.33 -4.43
C LEU A 68 5.49 -1.38 -5.54
N PRO A 69 5.98 -1.19 -6.77
CA PRO A 69 5.90 -2.24 -7.79
C PRO A 69 6.63 -3.54 -7.39
N LEU A 70 7.76 -3.42 -6.70
CA LEU A 70 8.50 -4.57 -6.19
C LEU A 70 7.74 -5.30 -5.07
N PHE A 71 6.99 -4.56 -4.26
CA PHE A 71 6.13 -5.14 -3.24
C PHE A 71 4.96 -5.91 -3.88
N ASP A 72 4.32 -5.35 -4.91
CA ASP A 72 3.28 -6.03 -5.69
C ASP A 72 3.82 -7.30 -6.37
N ALA A 73 5.03 -7.26 -6.92
CA ALA A 73 5.69 -8.45 -7.47
C ALA A 73 5.85 -9.55 -6.40
N THR A 74 6.27 -9.17 -5.19
CA THR A 74 6.41 -10.12 -4.07
C THR A 74 5.07 -10.72 -3.64
N ILE A 75 3.98 -9.92 -3.64
CA ILE A 75 2.61 -10.44 -3.37
C ILE A 75 2.21 -11.43 -4.46
N ARG A 76 2.44 -11.07 -5.73
CA ARG A 76 2.10 -11.90 -6.90
C ARG A 76 2.83 -13.24 -6.87
N GLU A 77 4.14 -13.23 -6.58
CA GLU A 77 4.95 -14.45 -6.42
C GLU A 77 4.39 -15.34 -5.29
N SER A 78 4.11 -14.75 -4.13
CA SER A 78 3.54 -15.48 -3.00
C SER A 78 2.16 -16.08 -3.32
N LEU A 79 1.31 -15.33 -4.01
CA LEU A 79 -0.01 -15.81 -4.46
C LEU A 79 0.11 -16.93 -5.48
N SER A 80 1.05 -16.80 -6.43
CA SER A 80 1.38 -17.80 -7.44
C SER A 80 1.79 -19.12 -6.80
N ALA A 81 2.69 -19.06 -5.82
CA ALA A 81 3.13 -20.21 -5.05
C ALA A 81 1.98 -20.85 -4.23
N THR A 82 1.16 -20.03 -3.56
CA THR A 82 0.02 -20.48 -2.75
C THR A 82 -1.03 -21.22 -3.59
N LEU A 83 -1.30 -20.73 -4.80
CA LEU A 83 -2.32 -21.31 -5.70
C LEU A 83 -1.75 -22.37 -6.64
N ASN A 84 -0.44 -22.52 -6.69
CA ASN A 84 0.27 -23.35 -7.66
C ASN A 84 -0.13 -23.04 -9.12
N VAL A 85 -0.24 -21.74 -9.45
CA VAL A 85 -0.66 -21.25 -10.77
C VAL A 85 0.26 -20.11 -11.19
N ASP A 86 0.70 -20.11 -12.44
CA ASP A 86 1.39 -18.94 -12.99
C ASP A 86 0.41 -17.77 -13.18
N LEU A 87 0.71 -16.66 -12.52
CA LEU A 87 -0.06 -15.41 -12.57
C LEU A 87 0.57 -14.45 -13.56
N GLY A 88 0.28 -14.60 -14.87
CA GLY A 88 0.54 -13.57 -15.87
C GLY A 88 -0.20 -12.26 -15.54
N ASP A 89 0.04 -11.19 -16.31
CA ASP A 89 -0.48 -9.85 -15.98
C ASP A 89 -2.01 -9.77 -15.94
N ASP A 90 -2.70 -10.42 -16.86
CA ASP A 90 -4.16 -10.47 -16.90
C ASP A 90 -4.74 -11.18 -15.67
N ARG A 91 -4.14 -12.32 -15.30
CA ARG A 91 -4.55 -13.09 -14.12
C ARG A 91 -4.25 -12.35 -12.83
N TRP A 92 -3.12 -11.63 -12.76
CA TRP A 92 -2.81 -10.77 -11.64
C TRP A 92 -3.83 -9.64 -11.49
N THR A 93 -4.15 -8.98 -12.59
CA THR A 93 -5.19 -7.93 -12.62
C THR A 93 -6.52 -8.47 -12.11
N GLN A 94 -6.95 -9.63 -12.60
CA GLN A 94 -8.17 -10.29 -12.12
C GLN A 94 -8.10 -10.67 -10.64
N ALA A 95 -7.01 -11.28 -10.18
CA ALA A 95 -6.82 -11.67 -8.79
C ALA A 95 -6.87 -10.48 -7.83
N SER A 96 -6.42 -9.30 -8.27
CA SER A 96 -6.42 -8.07 -7.48
C SER A 96 -7.79 -7.42 -7.33
N LEU A 97 -8.76 -7.78 -8.18
CA LEU A 97 -10.13 -7.27 -8.08
C LEU A 97 -10.83 -7.71 -6.78
N PRO A 98 -11.80 -6.93 -6.31
CA PRO A 98 -12.71 -7.35 -5.25
C PRO A 98 -13.42 -8.66 -5.58
N VAL A 99 -13.71 -9.47 -4.54
CA VAL A 99 -14.38 -10.77 -4.71
C VAL A 99 -15.74 -10.63 -5.43
N ARG A 100 -16.48 -9.54 -5.17
CA ARG A 100 -17.76 -9.24 -5.84
C ARG A 100 -17.64 -9.08 -7.37
N TRP A 101 -16.42 -8.85 -7.89
CA TRP A 101 -16.14 -8.71 -9.32
C TRP A 101 -15.35 -9.90 -9.87
N GLY A 102 -15.37 -11.02 -9.16
CA GLY A 102 -14.71 -12.25 -9.58
C GLY A 102 -13.21 -12.31 -9.32
N GLY A 103 -12.68 -11.39 -8.49
CA GLY A 103 -11.28 -11.40 -8.05
C GLY A 103 -11.08 -12.19 -6.76
N LEU A 104 -9.82 -12.33 -6.34
CA LEU A 104 -9.45 -12.92 -5.05
C LEU A 104 -9.37 -11.88 -3.93
N GLY A 105 -9.44 -10.58 -4.25
CA GLY A 105 -9.35 -9.49 -3.30
C GLY A 105 -7.95 -9.24 -2.74
N VAL A 106 -6.92 -9.75 -3.39
CA VAL A 106 -5.50 -9.48 -3.06
C VAL A 106 -5.12 -8.17 -3.75
N ARG A 107 -5.25 -7.06 -3.04
CA ARG A 107 -5.14 -5.73 -3.64
C ARG A 107 -3.70 -5.37 -4.01
N SER A 108 -3.53 -4.76 -5.20
CA SER A 108 -2.29 -4.10 -5.60
C SER A 108 -2.04 -2.88 -4.73
N VAL A 109 -0.83 -2.76 -4.18
CA VAL A 109 -0.45 -1.61 -3.36
C VAL A 109 -0.15 -0.38 -4.21
N VAL A 110 0.34 -0.58 -5.44
CA VAL A 110 0.54 0.50 -6.42
C VAL A 110 -0.79 1.20 -6.72
N SER A 111 -1.83 0.43 -7.04
CA SER A 111 -3.16 0.98 -7.33
C SER A 111 -3.83 1.60 -6.10
N LEU A 112 -3.50 1.12 -4.91
CA LEU A 112 -4.13 1.56 -3.66
C LEU A 112 -3.49 2.83 -3.09
N ALA A 113 -2.18 3.05 -3.31
CA ALA A 113 -1.42 4.11 -2.68
C ALA A 113 -2.02 5.51 -2.88
N PRO A 114 -2.34 5.97 -4.12
CA PRO A 114 -2.87 7.32 -4.31
C PRO A 114 -4.19 7.53 -3.58
N SER A 115 -5.11 6.59 -3.70
CA SER A 115 -6.44 6.70 -3.09
C SER A 115 -6.39 6.62 -1.56
N ALA A 116 -5.51 5.81 -0.98
CA ALA A 116 -5.35 5.70 0.45
C ALA A 116 -4.79 6.98 1.07
N TYR A 117 -3.79 7.59 0.43
CA TYR A 117 -3.19 8.84 0.87
C TYR A 117 -4.19 10.00 0.76
N LEU A 118 -4.81 10.18 -0.40
CA LEU A 118 -5.78 11.26 -0.63
C LEU A 118 -6.99 11.16 0.29
N ALA A 119 -7.54 9.97 0.49
CA ALA A 119 -8.66 9.76 1.41
C ALA A 119 -8.27 10.10 2.87
N SER A 120 -7.05 9.77 3.28
CA SER A 120 -6.54 10.12 4.61
C SER A 120 -6.36 11.63 4.74
N ALA A 121 -5.73 12.29 3.78
CA ALA A 121 -5.53 13.73 3.75
C ALA A 121 -6.87 14.48 3.80
N ALA A 122 -7.82 14.10 2.94
CA ALA A 122 -9.15 14.70 2.90
C ALA A 122 -9.92 14.54 4.22
N SER A 123 -9.85 13.34 4.84
CA SER A 123 -10.55 13.07 6.10
C SER A 123 -9.99 13.84 7.29
N THR A 124 -8.72 14.26 7.24
CA THR A 124 -8.04 14.98 8.33
C THR A 124 -7.94 16.48 8.09
N ALA A 125 -8.25 16.97 6.89
CA ALA A 125 -8.08 18.37 6.50
C ALA A 125 -8.76 19.36 7.45
N ALA A 126 -10.01 19.11 7.85
CA ALA A 126 -10.74 19.97 8.78
C ALA A 126 -10.07 20.03 10.17
N LEU A 127 -9.58 18.89 10.66
CA LEU A 127 -8.86 18.83 11.94
C LEU A 127 -7.50 19.53 11.85
N THR A 128 -6.77 19.27 10.79
CA THR A 128 -5.45 19.89 10.54
C THR A 128 -5.59 21.42 10.48
N SER A 129 -6.59 21.95 9.73
CA SER A 129 -6.83 23.39 9.66
C SER A 129 -7.19 24.03 10.99
N THR A 130 -7.79 23.28 11.92
CA THR A 130 -8.11 23.74 13.26
C THR A 130 -6.89 23.77 14.17
N LEU A 131 -6.01 22.78 14.06
CA LEU A 131 -4.83 22.63 14.91
C LEU A 131 -3.64 23.48 14.46
N LEU A 132 -3.50 23.74 13.14
CA LEU A 132 -2.39 24.50 12.62
C LEU A 132 -2.52 25.99 12.97
N PRO A 133 -1.43 26.64 13.43
CA PRO A 133 -1.35 28.08 13.57
C PRO A 133 -1.67 28.78 12.25
N ALA A 134 -2.33 29.95 12.31
CA ALA A 134 -2.75 30.71 11.13
C ALA A 134 -1.64 30.95 10.10
N ARG A 135 -0.39 31.16 10.57
CA ARG A 135 0.81 31.35 9.72
C ARG A 135 1.20 30.12 8.89
N LEU A 136 0.76 28.91 9.27
CA LEU A 136 1.09 27.68 8.54
C LEU A 136 -0.06 27.23 7.62
N ARG A 137 -1.28 27.75 7.81
CA ARG A 137 -2.44 27.44 6.96
C ARG A 137 -2.25 27.91 5.50
N SER A 138 -1.58 29.05 5.31
CA SER A 138 -1.31 29.63 3.98
C SER A 138 -0.30 28.81 3.15
N ILE A 139 0.48 27.92 3.78
CA ILE A 139 1.45 27.06 3.10
C ILE A 139 0.75 25.84 2.51
N GLU A 140 -0.30 25.32 3.15
CA GLU A 140 -1.09 24.19 2.64
C GLU A 140 -1.87 24.56 1.38
N ASP A 141 -2.42 25.75 1.29
CA ASP A 141 -3.16 26.22 0.10
C ASP A 141 -2.26 26.33 -1.16
N SER A 142 -0.97 26.48 -0.99
CA SER A 142 -0.02 26.54 -2.10
C SER A 142 0.57 25.17 -2.51
N GLY A 143 0.44 24.14 -1.68
CA GLY A 143 1.07 22.81 -1.87
C GLY A 143 0.13 21.69 -2.31
N ILE A 144 -1.19 21.85 -2.15
CA ILE A 144 -2.19 20.82 -2.50
C ILE A 144 -3.06 21.29 -3.68
N ALA A 145 -2.45 21.88 -4.69
CA ALA A 145 -3.08 21.96 -6.00
C ALA A 145 -2.96 20.59 -6.68
N VAL A 146 -3.71 19.60 -6.21
CA VAL A 146 -3.92 18.37 -6.95
C VAL A 146 -4.74 18.74 -8.19
N SER A 147 -4.09 18.86 -9.33
CA SER A 147 -4.75 18.90 -10.63
C SER A 147 -5.52 17.58 -10.78
N ILE A 148 -6.81 17.61 -10.51
CA ILE A 148 -7.73 16.55 -10.92
C ILE A 148 -8.01 16.83 -12.40
N PRO A 149 -7.54 15.98 -13.34
CA PRO A 149 -7.97 16.13 -14.74
C PRO A 149 -9.46 15.84 -14.81
N ALA A 150 -10.16 16.71 -15.53
CA ALA A 150 -11.58 16.61 -15.82
C ALA A 150 -11.92 15.38 -16.67
#